data_733ea556654abb07f08a278efa2dd8de
#
_entry.id   733ea556654abb07f08a278efa2dd8de
#
_cell.length_a   1.000
_cell.length_b   1.000
_cell.length_c   1.000
_cell.angle_alpha   90.00
_cell.angle_beta   90.00
_cell.angle_gamma   90.00
#
_symmetry.space_group_name_H-M   'P 1'
#
loop_
_entity.id
_entity.type
_entity.pdbx_description
1 polymer ?
#
loop_
_entity_poly.entity_id
_entity_poly.type
_entity_poly.pdbx_seq_one_letter_code
_entity_poly.pdbx_strand_id
1 'polypeptide(L)'
;MIYVYPAIFTPDTSCGYSIDFPDIPGCVTDGKDLVEAMEMAEDALASCLCVYEDEGIEIPKISDAKVLEEQNPESFIALIKADTLQYRAETDNRAVRKNVSVPAWLCTKAERANINFSQVLQEALKERLNIQ
;
A
#
# COMPACT_ATOMS: atom_id res chain seq x y z
N MET A 1 -2.14 3.32 5.46
CA MET A 1 -3.37 4.03 5.13
C MET A 1 -4.07 3.32 3.97
N ILE A 2 -5.39 3.33 3.96
CA ILE A 2 -6.18 2.63 2.93
C ILE A 2 -6.78 3.65 1.99
N TYR A 3 -6.63 3.38 0.70
CA TYR A 3 -7.15 4.22 -0.38
C TYR A 3 -7.98 3.39 -1.34
N VAL A 4 -8.92 4.03 -2.02
CA VAL A 4 -9.69 3.43 -3.11
C VAL A 4 -9.69 4.39 -4.28
N TYR A 5 -9.30 3.90 -5.46
CA TYR A 5 -9.30 4.68 -6.70
C TYR A 5 -9.91 3.88 -7.84
N PRO A 6 -10.61 4.53 -8.76
CA PRO A 6 -11.12 3.88 -9.95
C PRO A 6 -9.98 3.60 -10.92
N ALA A 7 -10.02 2.43 -11.52
CA ALA A 7 -9.09 2.02 -12.57
C ALA A 7 -9.86 1.70 -13.84
N ILE A 8 -9.31 2.09 -14.97
CA ILE A 8 -9.86 1.81 -16.29
C ILE A 8 -9.21 0.54 -16.82
N PHE A 9 -10.00 -0.51 -16.98
CA PHE A 9 -9.57 -1.79 -17.51
C PHE A 9 -9.98 -1.87 -18.97
N THR A 10 -8.99 -1.89 -19.86
CA THR A 10 -9.22 -1.98 -21.30
C THR A 10 -8.80 -3.35 -21.79
N PRO A 11 -9.75 -4.17 -22.28
CA PRO A 11 -9.40 -5.48 -22.84
C PRO A 11 -8.52 -5.33 -24.08
N ASP A 12 -7.53 -6.21 -24.21
CA ASP A 12 -6.71 -6.29 -25.40
C ASP A 12 -7.11 -7.51 -26.26
N THR A 13 -6.46 -7.68 -27.41
CA THR A 13 -6.78 -8.74 -28.36
C THR A 13 -6.31 -10.13 -27.93
N SER A 14 -5.49 -10.21 -26.88
CA SER A 14 -4.88 -11.46 -26.38
C SER A 14 -5.47 -11.94 -25.05
N CYS A 15 -6.69 -11.57 -24.74
CA CYS A 15 -7.40 -11.88 -23.49
C CYS A 15 -6.81 -11.23 -22.24
N GLY A 16 -5.86 -10.32 -22.40
CA GLY A 16 -5.31 -9.54 -21.33
C GLY A 16 -6.01 -8.20 -21.14
N TYR A 17 -5.50 -7.43 -20.18
CA TYR A 17 -6.05 -6.12 -19.84
C TYR A 17 -4.94 -5.10 -19.67
N SER A 18 -5.18 -3.90 -20.17
CA SER A 18 -4.39 -2.72 -19.88
C SER A 18 -5.12 -1.93 -18.80
N ILE A 19 -4.39 -1.46 -17.78
CA ILE A 19 -5.00 -0.81 -16.62
C ILE A 19 -4.39 0.57 -16.44
N ASP A 20 -5.25 1.57 -16.30
CA ASP A 20 -4.85 2.95 -16.07
C ASP A 20 -5.61 3.53 -14.87
N PHE A 21 -4.89 4.25 -14.02
CA PHE A 21 -5.48 5.01 -12.91
C PHE A 21 -5.49 6.48 -13.31
N PRO A 22 -6.62 7.02 -13.78
CA PRO A 22 -6.66 8.39 -14.31
C PRO A 22 -6.35 9.45 -13.25
N ASP A 23 -6.61 9.17 -11.98
CA ASP A 23 -6.34 10.12 -10.89
C ASP A 23 -4.88 10.17 -10.48
N ILE A 24 -4.08 9.18 -10.87
CA ILE A 24 -2.67 9.07 -10.50
C ILE A 24 -1.83 8.98 -11.77
N PRO A 25 -1.31 10.12 -12.26
CA PRO A 25 -0.55 10.15 -13.50
C PRO A 25 0.63 9.18 -13.48
N GLY A 26 0.77 8.41 -14.55
CA GLY A 26 1.84 7.42 -14.68
C GLY A 26 1.60 6.09 -13.99
N CYS A 27 0.49 5.94 -13.28
CA CYS A 27 0.13 4.66 -12.64
C CYS A 27 -0.61 3.79 -13.65
N VAL A 28 0.15 3.00 -14.39
CA VAL A 28 -0.37 2.08 -15.42
C VAL A 28 0.25 0.70 -15.23
N THR A 29 -0.50 -0.33 -15.59
CA THR A 29 -0.03 -1.70 -15.54
C THR A 29 -0.83 -2.56 -16.52
N ASP A 30 -0.55 -3.85 -16.56
CA ASP A 30 -1.27 -4.81 -17.40
C ASP A 30 -1.37 -6.16 -16.70
N GLY A 31 -2.20 -7.06 -17.25
CA GLY A 31 -2.34 -8.43 -16.78
C GLY A 31 -2.80 -9.32 -17.90
N LYS A 32 -2.43 -10.60 -17.84
CA LYS A 32 -2.76 -11.62 -18.87
C LYS A 32 -4.22 -12.03 -18.81
N ASP A 33 -4.80 -12.00 -17.62
CA ASP A 33 -6.18 -12.37 -17.35
C ASP A 33 -6.74 -11.45 -16.27
N LEU A 34 -7.99 -11.64 -15.91
CA LEU A 34 -8.65 -10.78 -14.95
C LEU A 34 -8.04 -10.88 -13.54
N VAL A 35 -7.65 -12.09 -13.12
CA VAL A 35 -7.06 -12.31 -11.79
C VAL A 35 -5.72 -11.59 -11.69
N GLU A 36 -4.84 -11.79 -12.65
CA GLU A 36 -3.54 -11.11 -12.69
C GLU A 36 -3.70 -9.60 -12.82
N ALA A 37 -4.65 -9.16 -13.66
CA ALA A 37 -4.93 -7.73 -13.83
C ALA A 37 -5.34 -7.06 -12.52
N MET A 38 -6.19 -7.71 -11.74
CA MET A 38 -6.60 -7.19 -10.42
C MET A 38 -5.42 -7.13 -9.45
N GLU A 39 -4.60 -8.16 -9.41
CA GLU A 39 -3.40 -8.19 -8.56
C GLU A 39 -2.40 -7.10 -8.95
N MET A 40 -2.16 -6.95 -10.25
CA MET A 40 -1.25 -5.93 -10.77
C MET A 40 -1.77 -4.51 -10.52
N ALA A 41 -3.08 -4.32 -10.60
CA ALA A 41 -3.71 -3.04 -10.30
C ALA A 41 -3.52 -2.64 -8.84
N GLU A 42 -3.74 -3.56 -7.90
CA GLU A 42 -3.53 -3.34 -6.48
C GLU A 42 -2.08 -3.00 -6.17
N ASP A 43 -1.16 -3.77 -6.75
CA ASP A 43 0.29 -3.57 -6.56
C ASP A 43 0.75 -2.21 -7.10
N ALA A 44 0.35 -1.87 -8.33
CA ALA A 44 0.72 -0.59 -8.95
C ALA A 44 0.17 0.61 -8.16
N LEU A 45 -1.07 0.53 -7.73
CA LEU A 45 -1.70 1.60 -6.96
C LEU A 45 -1.00 1.81 -5.61
N ALA A 46 -0.76 0.73 -4.88
CA ALA A 46 -0.08 0.79 -3.59
C ALA A 46 1.34 1.33 -3.73
N SER A 47 2.07 0.90 -4.74
CA SER A 47 3.43 1.37 -5.02
C SER A 47 3.46 2.88 -5.30
N CYS A 48 2.57 3.36 -6.17
CA CYS A 48 2.49 4.79 -6.49
C CYS A 48 2.11 5.64 -5.29
N LEU A 49 1.14 5.19 -4.50
CA LEU A 49 0.70 5.93 -3.31
C LEU A 49 1.76 5.96 -2.21
N CYS A 50 2.56 4.91 -2.09
CA CYS A 50 3.71 4.91 -1.17
C CYS A 50 4.70 6.02 -1.54
N VAL A 51 4.96 6.22 -2.83
CA VAL A 51 5.83 7.32 -3.30
C VAL A 51 5.21 8.67 -2.95
N TYR A 52 3.91 8.83 -3.15
CA TYR A 52 3.20 10.06 -2.80
C TYR A 52 3.32 10.38 -1.30
N GLU A 53 3.14 9.36 -0.45
CA GLU A 53 3.29 9.51 1.00
C GLU A 53 4.73 9.90 1.38
N ASP A 54 5.72 9.23 0.79
CA ASP A 54 7.14 9.45 1.11
C ASP A 54 7.63 10.84 0.68
N GLU A 55 7.15 11.32 -0.46
CA GLU A 55 7.57 12.62 -1.00
C GLU A 55 6.68 13.78 -0.56
N GLY A 56 5.65 13.50 0.23
CA GLY A 56 4.72 14.52 0.70
C GLY A 56 3.88 15.14 -0.41
N ILE A 57 3.64 14.38 -1.49
CA ILE A 57 2.79 14.81 -2.59
C ILE A 57 1.33 14.72 -2.15
N GLU A 58 0.54 15.73 -2.47
CA GLU A 58 -0.89 15.73 -2.14
C GLU A 58 -1.59 14.53 -2.77
N ILE A 59 -2.36 13.81 -1.96
CA ILE A 59 -3.13 12.65 -2.42
C ILE A 59 -4.27 13.13 -3.31
N PRO A 60 -4.35 12.65 -4.57
CA PRO A 60 -5.37 13.11 -5.51
C PRO A 60 -6.79 12.79 -5.06
N LYS A 61 -7.73 13.63 -5.47
CA LYS A 61 -9.16 13.35 -5.26
C LYS A 61 -9.64 12.23 -6.16
N ILE A 62 -10.58 11.45 -5.65
CA ILE A 62 -11.16 10.34 -6.39
C ILE A 62 -12.14 10.87 -7.44
N SER A 63 -11.97 10.45 -8.70
CA SER A 63 -12.90 10.74 -9.78
C SER A 63 -14.18 9.90 -9.65
N ASP A 64 -15.27 10.39 -10.26
CA ASP A 64 -16.52 9.64 -10.30
C ASP A 64 -16.41 8.48 -11.29
N ALA A 65 -16.60 7.26 -10.80
CA ALA A 65 -16.51 6.05 -11.61
C ALA A 65 -17.54 6.03 -12.75
N LYS A 66 -18.73 6.58 -12.54
CA LYS A 66 -19.75 6.65 -13.58
C LYS A 66 -19.37 7.55 -14.73
N VAL A 67 -18.72 8.69 -14.42
CA VAL A 67 -18.24 9.61 -15.45
C VAL A 67 -17.12 8.95 -16.27
N LEU A 68 -16.23 8.24 -15.60
CA LEU A 68 -15.15 7.50 -16.28
C LEU A 68 -15.71 6.39 -17.17
N GLU A 69 -16.74 5.70 -16.73
CA GLU A 69 -17.41 4.67 -17.51
C GLU A 69 -18.02 5.24 -18.79
N GLU A 70 -18.69 6.38 -18.69
CA GLU A 70 -19.27 7.07 -19.86
C GLU A 70 -18.19 7.55 -20.85
N GLN A 71 -17.03 7.99 -20.33
CA GLN A 71 -15.92 8.47 -21.15
C GLN A 71 -15.13 7.33 -21.81
N ASN A 72 -15.26 6.11 -21.31
CA ASN A 72 -14.50 4.94 -21.78
C ASN A 72 -15.42 3.77 -22.08
N PRO A 73 -16.24 3.86 -23.15
CA PRO A 73 -17.28 2.87 -23.43
C PRO A 73 -16.76 1.49 -23.81
N GLU A 74 -15.50 1.38 -24.25
CA GLU A 74 -14.87 0.10 -24.60
C GLU A 74 -14.13 -0.54 -23.42
N SER A 75 -14.16 0.11 -22.27
CA SER A 75 -13.45 -0.32 -21.07
C SER A 75 -14.46 -0.50 -19.94
N PHE A 76 -14.05 -1.14 -18.87
CA PHE A 76 -14.84 -1.13 -17.64
C PHE A 76 -14.04 -0.47 -16.52
N ILE A 77 -14.78 0.01 -15.52
CA ILE A 77 -14.19 0.69 -14.37
C ILE A 77 -14.29 -0.23 -13.16
N ALA A 78 -13.17 -0.45 -12.49
CA ALA A 78 -13.11 -1.18 -11.23
C ALA A 78 -12.57 -0.26 -10.14
N LEU A 79 -13.14 -0.35 -8.96
CA LEU A 79 -12.62 0.35 -7.79
C LEU A 79 -11.55 -0.53 -7.14
N ILE A 80 -10.35 -0.02 -7.08
CA ILE A 80 -9.19 -0.76 -6.55
C ILE A 80 -8.83 -0.20 -5.18
N LYS A 81 -8.68 -1.09 -4.22
CA LYS A 81 -8.27 -0.77 -2.86
C LYS A 81 -6.77 -0.97 -2.72
N ALA A 82 -6.10 -0.03 -2.09
CA ALA A 82 -4.69 -0.14 -1.77
C ALA A 82 -4.45 0.16 -0.29
N ASP A 83 -3.70 -0.69 0.37
CA ASP A 83 -3.23 -0.49 1.74
C ASP A 83 -1.72 -0.29 1.70
N THR A 84 -1.28 0.96 1.85
CA THR A 84 0.14 1.30 1.79
C THR A 84 0.93 0.71 2.95
N LEU A 85 0.30 0.57 4.11
CA LEU A 85 0.96 -0.03 5.27
C LEU A 85 1.26 -1.51 5.01
N GLN A 86 0.28 -2.25 4.50
CA GLN A 86 0.46 -3.66 4.15
C GLN A 86 1.52 -3.82 3.06
N TYR A 87 1.45 -2.98 2.03
CA TYR A 87 2.42 -2.99 0.94
C TYR A 87 3.85 -2.80 1.46
N ARG A 88 4.05 -1.84 2.36
CA ARG A 88 5.37 -1.59 2.97
C ARG A 88 5.84 -2.77 3.80
N ALA A 89 4.94 -3.40 4.56
CA ALA A 89 5.27 -4.57 5.38
C ALA A 89 5.70 -5.76 4.52
N GLU A 90 5.13 -5.91 3.33
CA GLU A 90 5.44 -7.01 2.40
C GLU A 90 6.68 -6.75 1.55
N THR A 91 6.98 -5.49 1.24
CA THR A 91 8.04 -5.14 0.29
C THR A 91 9.28 -4.51 0.93
N ASP A 92 9.14 -3.93 2.12
CA ASP A 92 10.26 -3.29 2.82
C ASP A 92 10.38 -3.85 4.23
N ASN A 93 11.14 -4.91 4.38
CA ASN A 93 11.38 -5.59 5.65
C ASN A 93 12.68 -5.15 6.32
N ARG A 94 13.26 -4.04 5.88
CA ARG A 94 14.52 -3.57 6.46
C ARG A 94 14.32 -3.18 7.92
N ALA A 95 15.20 -3.66 8.78
CA ALA A 95 15.26 -3.20 10.16
C ALA A 95 16.00 -1.86 10.23
N VAL A 96 15.44 -0.92 10.95
CA VAL A 96 16.05 0.38 11.21
C VAL A 96 16.40 0.47 12.69
N ARG A 97 17.63 0.82 13.01
CA ARG A 97 18.05 0.98 14.40
C ARG A 97 17.54 2.30 14.98
N LYS A 98 16.97 2.22 16.17
CA LYS A 98 16.56 3.39 16.95
C LYS A 98 17.21 3.34 18.31
N ASN A 99 17.82 4.45 18.72
CA ASN A 99 18.35 4.59 20.06
C ASN A 99 17.22 5.06 20.98
N VAL A 100 16.96 4.28 22.02
CA VAL A 100 15.92 4.61 23.00
C VAL A 100 16.54 4.68 24.40
N SER A 101 15.95 5.51 25.26
CA SER A 101 16.39 5.65 26.64
C SER A 101 15.46 4.86 27.56
N VAL A 102 16.03 4.06 28.44
CA VAL A 102 15.30 3.28 29.43
C VAL A 102 15.92 3.57 30.81
N PRO A 103 15.12 3.76 31.86
CA PRO A 103 15.65 3.91 33.21
C PRO A 103 16.57 2.75 33.57
N ALA A 104 17.70 3.04 34.23
CA ALA A 104 18.72 2.03 34.51
C ALA A 104 18.15 0.84 35.30
N TRP A 105 17.30 1.10 36.27
CA TRP A 105 16.68 0.03 37.10
C TRP A 105 15.81 -0.90 36.26
N LEU A 106 15.06 -0.35 35.30
CA LEU A 106 14.20 -1.13 34.41
C LEU A 106 15.03 -1.95 33.43
N CYS A 107 16.09 -1.36 32.90
CA CYS A 107 17.03 -2.03 32.01
C CYS A 107 17.65 -3.24 32.71
N THR A 108 18.12 -3.08 33.97
CA THR A 108 18.70 -4.17 34.74
C THR A 108 17.70 -5.30 34.97
N LYS A 109 16.46 -4.98 35.32
CA LYS A 109 15.41 -6.00 35.53
C LYS A 109 15.11 -6.76 34.24
N ALA A 110 15.00 -6.05 33.12
CA ALA A 110 14.71 -6.66 31.83
C ALA A 110 15.85 -7.59 31.37
N GLU A 111 17.11 -7.18 31.56
CA GLU A 111 18.28 -8.01 31.24
C GLU A 111 18.32 -9.30 32.08
N ARG A 112 18.02 -9.20 33.37
CA ARG A 112 17.96 -10.36 34.25
C ARG A 112 16.83 -11.32 33.88
N ALA A 113 15.75 -10.82 33.31
CA ALA A 113 14.62 -11.63 32.82
C ALA A 113 14.85 -12.14 31.39
N ASN A 114 16.00 -11.89 30.79
CA ASN A 114 16.35 -12.29 29.43
C ASN A 114 15.35 -11.76 28.37
N ILE A 115 14.90 -10.54 28.55
CA ILE A 115 13.95 -9.91 27.63
C ILE A 115 14.69 -9.39 26.39
N ASN A 116 14.15 -9.69 25.21
CA ASN A 116 14.61 -9.11 23.95
C ASN A 116 13.99 -7.73 23.79
N PHE A 117 14.78 -6.68 23.98
CA PHE A 117 14.31 -5.30 23.92
C PHE A 117 13.72 -4.95 22.54
N SER A 118 14.36 -5.38 21.46
CA SER A 118 13.88 -5.11 20.11
C SER A 118 12.50 -5.72 19.85
N GLN A 119 12.31 -6.96 20.26
CA GLN A 119 11.03 -7.65 20.10
C GLN A 119 9.92 -6.98 20.91
N VAL A 120 10.18 -6.70 22.18
CA VAL A 120 9.21 -6.07 23.07
C VAL A 120 8.83 -4.68 22.54
N LEU A 121 9.80 -3.91 22.06
CA LEU A 121 9.55 -2.59 21.48
C LEU A 121 8.65 -2.70 20.25
N GLN A 122 8.94 -3.63 19.34
CA GLN A 122 8.13 -3.85 18.15
C GLN A 122 6.69 -4.25 18.49
N GLU A 123 6.52 -5.15 19.45
CA GLU A 123 5.20 -5.56 19.94
C GLU A 123 4.41 -4.41 20.53
N ALA A 124 5.07 -3.60 21.36
CA ALA A 124 4.46 -2.43 21.99
C ALA A 124 4.04 -1.38 20.96
N LEU A 125 4.86 -1.14 19.92
CA LEU A 125 4.54 -0.21 18.86
C LEU A 125 3.37 -0.69 18.03
N LYS A 126 3.32 -1.99 17.70
CA LYS A 126 2.20 -2.59 16.97
C LYS A 126 0.91 -2.45 17.75
N GLU A 127 0.95 -2.73 19.04
CA GLU A 127 -0.22 -2.59 19.90
C GLU A 127 -0.72 -1.14 19.97
N ARG A 128 0.18 -0.17 20.13
CA ARG A 128 -0.17 1.24 20.14
C ARG A 128 -0.77 1.74 18.84
N LEU A 129 -0.31 1.21 17.73
CA LEU A 129 -0.77 1.58 16.39
C LEU A 129 -1.94 0.73 15.91
N ASN A 130 -2.41 -0.22 16.72
CA ASN A 130 -3.47 -1.18 16.38
C ASN A 130 -3.12 -2.02 15.14
N ILE A 131 -1.87 -2.44 15.02
CA ILE A 131 -1.35 -3.29 13.95
C ILE A 131 -1.14 -4.69 14.49
N GLN A 132 -1.53 -5.69 13.71
CA GLN A 132 -1.30 -7.09 14.07
C GLN A 132 -0.03 -7.66 13.48
#